data_bb8d49a333304f1674091b3446fb15ea
#
_entry.id   bb8d49a333304f1674091b3446fb15ea
#
_cell.length_a   1.000
_cell.length_b   1.000
_cell.length_c   1.000
_cell.angle_alpha   90.00
_cell.angle_beta   90.00
_cell.angle_gamma   90.00
#
_symmetry.space_group_name_H-M   'P 1'
#
loop_
_entity.id
_entity.type
_entity.pdbx_description
1 polymer ?
#
loop_
_entity_poly.entity_id
_entity_poly.type
_entity_poly.pdbx_seq_one_letter_code
_entity_poly.pdbx_strand_id
1 'polypeptide(L)'
;MGRISLTIEQWLLCAAAVATVAFLGVALFQPGIFDPEPDWEVSDGCLGGLQHEDVGISFHYHPNLKVIMDGQQIPIEPNTGIDQIGCREGMRWVHVHDSSETGFTKLHVETPDKMNVPLGAFFEIWDREGGPKLMG
;
A
#
# COMPACT_ATOMS: atom_id res chain seq x y z
N MET A 1 29.69 -46.75 -20.59
CA MET A 1 28.94 -45.76 -19.82
C MET A 1 27.57 -46.33 -19.46
N GLY A 2 27.36 -46.72 -18.20
CA GLY A 2 26.07 -47.26 -17.74
C GLY A 2 25.01 -46.14 -17.73
N ARG A 3 23.86 -46.39 -18.38
CA ARG A 3 22.70 -45.51 -18.24
C ARG A 3 22.12 -45.68 -16.83
N ILE A 4 22.09 -44.60 -16.07
CA ILE A 4 21.39 -44.59 -14.79
C ILE A 4 19.89 -44.53 -15.13
N SER A 5 19.17 -45.63 -14.90
CA SER A 5 17.69 -45.64 -15.01
C SER A 5 17.10 -45.47 -13.60
N LEU A 6 16.48 -44.35 -13.38
CA LEU A 6 15.75 -44.06 -12.14
C LEU A 6 14.41 -44.81 -12.13
N THR A 7 13.98 -45.28 -10.96
CA THR A 7 12.61 -45.77 -10.76
C THR A 7 11.62 -44.63 -10.80
N ILE A 8 10.34 -44.91 -10.98
CA ILE A 8 9.29 -43.90 -11.01
C ILE A 8 9.24 -43.11 -9.70
N GLU A 9 9.47 -43.76 -8.56
CA GLU A 9 9.54 -43.12 -7.23
C GLU A 9 10.72 -42.13 -7.13
N GLN A 10 11.88 -42.55 -7.66
CA GLN A 10 13.06 -41.67 -7.69
C GLN A 10 12.84 -40.45 -8.59
N TRP A 11 12.16 -40.61 -9.71
CA TRP A 11 11.78 -39.51 -10.58
C TRP A 11 10.82 -38.51 -9.88
N LEU A 12 9.84 -39.04 -9.16
CA LEU A 12 8.89 -38.21 -8.39
C LEU A 12 9.61 -37.44 -7.27
N LEU A 13 10.52 -38.10 -6.55
CA LEU A 13 11.31 -37.42 -5.51
C LEU A 13 12.21 -36.31 -6.08
N CYS A 14 12.87 -36.56 -7.21
CA CYS A 14 13.69 -35.56 -7.88
C CYS A 14 12.83 -34.38 -8.36
N ALA A 15 11.67 -34.66 -8.94
CA ALA A 15 10.76 -33.59 -9.39
C ALA A 15 10.24 -32.74 -8.20
N ALA A 16 9.89 -33.39 -7.10
CA ALA A 16 9.46 -32.70 -5.88
C ALA A 16 10.58 -31.81 -5.30
N ALA A 17 11.82 -32.34 -5.24
CA ALA A 17 12.96 -31.57 -4.77
C ALA A 17 13.25 -30.34 -5.66
N VAL A 18 13.23 -30.51 -6.98
CA VAL A 18 13.42 -29.40 -7.92
C VAL A 18 12.30 -28.35 -7.77
N ALA A 19 11.05 -28.79 -7.66
CA ALA A 19 9.92 -27.88 -7.46
C ALA A 19 10.05 -27.09 -6.15
N THR A 20 10.46 -27.74 -5.07
CA THR A 20 10.68 -27.07 -3.76
C THR A 20 11.81 -26.04 -3.83
N VAL A 21 12.94 -26.38 -4.46
CA VAL A 21 14.06 -25.44 -4.61
C VAL A 21 13.66 -24.26 -5.49
N ALA A 22 12.93 -24.49 -6.58
CA ALA A 22 12.43 -23.41 -7.44
C ALA A 22 11.46 -22.50 -6.70
N PHE A 23 10.52 -23.06 -5.94
CA PHE A 23 9.57 -22.29 -5.12
C PHE A 23 10.29 -21.44 -4.07
N LEU A 24 11.24 -22.02 -3.32
CA LEU A 24 12.04 -21.28 -2.34
C LEU A 24 12.89 -20.20 -3.01
N GLY A 25 13.45 -20.47 -4.18
CA GLY A 25 14.19 -19.47 -4.95
C GLY A 25 13.31 -18.28 -5.30
N VAL A 26 12.11 -18.52 -5.86
CA VAL A 26 11.16 -17.46 -6.18
C VAL A 26 10.76 -16.67 -4.92
N ALA A 27 10.43 -17.36 -3.84
CA ALA A 27 10.03 -16.71 -2.58
C ALA A 27 11.14 -15.84 -1.96
N LEU A 28 12.40 -16.23 -2.10
CA LEU A 28 13.54 -15.50 -1.54
C LEU A 28 14.01 -14.32 -2.42
N PHE A 29 13.92 -14.48 -3.75
CA PHE A 29 14.41 -13.45 -4.67
C PHE A 29 13.32 -12.52 -5.23
N GLN A 30 12.05 -12.88 -5.04
CA GLN A 30 10.91 -12.04 -5.40
C GLN A 30 9.91 -12.03 -4.23
N PRO A 31 10.26 -11.38 -3.10
CA PRO A 31 9.43 -11.42 -1.88
C PRO A 31 8.02 -10.91 -2.09
N GLY A 32 7.79 -9.99 -3.03
CA GLY A 32 6.47 -9.44 -3.32
C GLY A 32 5.55 -10.30 -4.19
N ILE A 33 6.03 -11.43 -4.74
CA ILE A 33 5.21 -12.23 -5.67
C ILE A 33 4.01 -12.92 -5.00
N PHE A 34 4.05 -13.09 -3.68
CA PHE A 34 2.98 -13.69 -2.88
C PHE A 34 2.20 -12.67 -2.06
N ASP A 35 2.61 -11.40 -2.10
CA ASP A 35 1.86 -10.33 -1.45
C ASP A 35 0.64 -10.03 -2.33
N PRO A 36 -0.57 -9.99 -1.75
CA PRO A 36 -1.73 -9.56 -2.50
C PRO A 36 -1.51 -8.12 -2.99
N GLU A 37 -1.89 -7.85 -4.23
CA GLU A 37 -1.96 -6.47 -4.73
C GLU A 37 -2.78 -5.62 -3.76
N PRO A 38 -2.33 -4.40 -3.45
CA PRO A 38 -3.09 -3.54 -2.56
C PRO A 38 -4.46 -3.21 -3.17
N ASP A 39 -5.52 -3.39 -2.42
CA ASP A 39 -6.90 -3.11 -2.84
C ASP A 39 -7.15 -1.61 -3.15
N TRP A 40 -6.16 -0.76 -2.84
CA TRP A 40 -6.22 0.68 -3.01
C TRP A 40 -5.53 1.19 -4.29
N GLU A 41 -4.90 0.33 -5.07
CA GLU A 41 -4.22 0.74 -6.29
C GLU A 41 -5.23 1.30 -7.29
N VAL A 42 -4.98 2.52 -7.74
CA VAL A 42 -5.80 3.21 -8.72
C VAL A 42 -4.96 3.49 -9.95
N SER A 43 -5.42 3.01 -11.09
CA SER A 43 -4.74 3.08 -12.37
C SER A 43 -4.46 4.51 -12.87
N ASP A 44 -5.15 5.50 -12.33
CA ASP A 44 -5.01 6.91 -12.71
C ASP A 44 -3.99 7.70 -11.86
N GLY A 45 -3.41 7.05 -10.85
CA GLY A 45 -2.45 7.68 -9.94
C GLY A 45 -3.06 8.60 -8.88
N CYS A 46 -4.38 8.67 -8.81
CA CYS A 46 -5.09 9.45 -7.78
C CYS A 46 -5.25 8.70 -6.47
N LEU A 47 -4.82 7.44 -6.38
CA LEU A 47 -4.87 6.62 -5.17
C LEU A 47 -6.26 6.63 -4.52
N GLY A 48 -7.28 6.29 -5.30
CA GLY A 48 -8.69 6.36 -4.93
C GLY A 48 -9.21 7.80 -4.98
N GLY A 49 -10.04 8.12 -5.94
CA GLY A 49 -10.63 9.45 -6.07
C GLY A 49 -12.05 9.48 -5.54
N LEU A 50 -12.40 10.58 -4.87
CA LEU A 50 -13.76 10.97 -4.49
C LEU A 50 -14.07 12.31 -5.12
N GLN A 51 -15.23 12.44 -5.73
CA GLN A 51 -15.60 13.72 -6.37
C GLN A 51 -15.81 14.84 -5.37
N HIS A 52 -16.40 14.51 -4.22
CA HIS A 52 -16.67 15.42 -3.12
C HIS A 52 -16.78 14.65 -1.81
N GLU A 53 -16.55 15.34 -0.71
CA GLU A 53 -16.82 14.85 0.63
C GLU A 53 -18.26 14.30 0.71
N ASP A 54 -18.41 13.13 1.30
CA ASP A 54 -19.68 12.43 1.51
C ASP A 54 -20.44 11.94 0.26
N VAL A 55 -19.89 12.08 -0.94
CA VAL A 55 -20.55 11.58 -2.15
C VAL A 55 -20.00 10.23 -2.57
N GLY A 56 -20.87 9.23 -2.58
CA GLY A 56 -20.51 7.87 -2.99
C GLY A 56 -19.71 7.07 -1.97
N ILE A 57 -19.68 7.52 -0.71
CA ILE A 57 -18.97 6.89 0.39
C ILE A 57 -19.88 5.88 1.08
N SER A 58 -19.41 4.65 1.19
CA SER A 58 -20.09 3.59 1.94
C SER A 58 -19.37 3.24 3.24
N PHE A 59 -18.09 3.62 3.36
CA PHE A 59 -17.27 3.32 4.53
C PHE A 59 -16.39 4.51 4.88
N HIS A 60 -16.52 4.98 6.13
CA HIS A 60 -15.87 6.20 6.62
C HIS A 60 -15.36 5.96 8.05
N TYR A 61 -14.07 6.20 8.29
CA TYR A 61 -13.48 6.12 9.62
C TYR A 61 -12.26 7.06 9.77
N HIS A 62 -11.89 7.34 11.01
CA HIS A 62 -10.87 8.34 11.34
C HIS A 62 -9.76 7.74 12.22
N PRO A 63 -8.72 7.16 11.66
CA PRO A 63 -7.53 6.82 12.42
C PRO A 63 -6.73 8.07 12.78
N ASN A 64 -6.03 8.01 13.90
CA ASN A 64 -5.13 9.08 14.33
C ASN A 64 -3.69 8.68 14.00
N LEU A 65 -2.96 9.57 13.34
CA LEU A 65 -1.56 9.38 12.95
C LEU A 65 -0.67 10.39 13.65
N LYS A 66 0.48 9.94 14.12
CA LYS A 66 1.58 10.78 14.58
C LYS A 66 2.88 10.23 14.01
N VAL A 67 3.60 11.07 13.28
CA VAL A 67 4.88 10.72 12.68
C VAL A 67 6.01 11.33 13.50
N ILE A 68 6.99 10.52 13.88
CA ILE A 68 8.17 10.95 14.63
C ILE A 68 9.40 10.48 13.87
N MET A 69 10.28 11.41 13.52
CA MET A 69 11.60 11.15 12.94
C MET A 69 12.68 11.77 13.81
N ASP A 70 13.70 11.00 14.16
CA ASP A 70 14.81 11.44 15.02
C ASP A 70 14.37 12.10 16.34
N GLY A 71 13.26 11.59 16.91
CA GLY A 71 12.68 12.12 18.15
C GLY A 71 11.86 13.40 17.99
N GLN A 72 11.71 13.91 16.78
CA GLN A 72 10.90 15.08 16.48
C GLN A 72 9.61 14.70 15.77
N GLN A 73 8.52 15.36 16.13
CA GLN A 73 7.28 15.20 15.41
C GLN A 73 7.36 15.90 14.05
N ILE A 74 6.99 15.18 13.00
CA ILE A 74 6.83 15.74 11.66
C ILE A 74 5.37 16.14 11.49
N PRO A 75 5.08 17.42 11.26
CA PRO A 75 3.72 17.88 11.00
C PRO A 75 3.25 17.36 9.64
N ILE A 76 1.97 17.09 9.55
CA ILE A 76 1.31 16.75 8.29
C ILE A 76 0.52 18.00 7.88
N GLU A 77 0.73 18.49 6.67
CA GLU A 77 0.08 19.68 6.19
C GLU A 77 -1.45 19.50 6.07
N PRO A 78 -2.22 20.54 6.35
CA PRO A 78 -3.66 20.51 6.11
C PRO A 78 -3.94 20.32 4.62
N ASN A 79 -5.04 19.68 4.32
CA ASN A 79 -5.48 19.35 2.96
C ASN A 79 -4.57 18.36 2.21
N THR A 80 -3.66 17.66 2.88
CA THR A 80 -2.92 16.53 2.26
C THR A 80 -3.92 15.52 1.71
N GLY A 81 -3.86 15.25 0.40
CA GLY A 81 -4.78 14.36 -0.30
C GLY A 81 -6.08 15.04 -0.77
N ILE A 82 -6.19 16.36 -0.68
CA ILE A 82 -7.38 17.13 -1.12
C ILE A 82 -6.98 18.12 -2.22
N ASP A 83 -7.82 18.24 -3.24
CA ASP A 83 -7.74 19.24 -4.34
C ASP A 83 -6.38 19.31 -5.04
N GLN A 84 -5.75 18.17 -5.21
CA GLN A 84 -4.43 18.14 -5.78
C GLN A 84 -4.44 18.23 -7.31
N ILE A 85 -3.45 18.91 -7.83
CA ILE A 85 -3.26 19.09 -9.28
C ILE A 85 -3.09 17.70 -9.93
N GLY A 86 -3.95 17.41 -10.91
CA GLY A 86 -3.93 16.17 -11.68
C GLY A 86 -4.88 15.09 -11.19
N CYS A 87 -5.54 15.25 -10.04
CA CYS A 87 -6.60 14.39 -9.60
C CYS A 87 -7.97 15.02 -9.90
N ARG A 88 -8.72 14.40 -10.80
CA ARG A 88 -10.03 14.94 -11.27
C ARG A 88 -11.12 14.85 -10.21
N GLU A 89 -10.97 13.89 -9.32
CA GLU A 89 -11.96 13.59 -8.28
C GLU A 89 -11.83 14.49 -7.04
N GLY A 90 -10.82 15.37 -6.99
CA GLY A 90 -10.65 16.36 -5.93
C GLY A 90 -10.11 15.82 -4.61
N MET A 91 -10.63 14.71 -4.10
CA MET A 91 -10.15 14.09 -2.85
C MET A 91 -9.68 12.66 -3.08
N ARG A 92 -8.70 12.22 -2.30
CA ARG A 92 -8.24 10.84 -2.26
C ARG A 92 -8.98 10.07 -1.18
N TRP A 93 -9.02 8.75 -1.28
CA TRP A 93 -9.66 7.90 -0.28
C TRP A 93 -9.06 8.02 1.12
N VAL A 94 -7.80 8.44 1.22
CA VAL A 94 -7.18 8.82 2.49
C VAL A 94 -6.62 10.22 2.39
N HIS A 95 -7.04 11.10 3.29
CA HIS A 95 -6.69 12.51 3.27
C HIS A 95 -6.74 13.15 4.67
N VAL A 96 -6.33 14.40 4.76
CA VAL A 96 -6.31 15.20 5.99
C VAL A 96 -6.99 16.56 5.72
N HIS A 97 -7.93 16.96 6.57
CA HIS A 97 -8.49 18.30 6.53
C HIS A 97 -7.65 19.29 7.34
N ASP A 98 -7.37 18.93 8.59
CA ASP A 98 -6.68 19.80 9.53
C ASP A 98 -5.34 19.20 9.98
N SER A 99 -4.31 20.03 10.05
CA SER A 99 -3.02 19.61 10.62
C SER A 99 -3.04 19.68 12.14
N SER A 100 -2.14 18.90 12.76
CA SER A 100 -1.83 19.04 14.18
C SER A 100 -0.33 19.25 14.35
N GLU A 101 0.09 20.41 14.84
CA GLU A 101 1.48 20.69 15.15
C GLU A 101 1.99 19.90 16.36
N THR A 102 1.08 19.60 17.30
CA THR A 102 1.39 18.92 18.55
C THR A 102 0.36 17.86 18.88
N GLY A 103 0.57 16.64 18.47
CA GLY A 103 -0.39 15.59 18.79
C GLY A 103 -0.62 14.65 17.62
N PHE A 104 -1.83 14.14 17.52
CA PHE A 104 -2.23 13.24 16.44
C PHE A 104 -2.97 14.02 15.35
N THR A 105 -2.61 13.77 14.11
CA THR A 105 -3.38 14.21 12.95
C THR A 105 -4.45 13.16 12.66
N LYS A 106 -5.68 13.60 12.47
CA LYS A 106 -6.80 12.76 12.11
C LYS A 106 -6.74 12.51 10.60
N LEU A 107 -6.60 11.25 10.20
CA LEU A 107 -6.78 10.86 8.82
C LEU A 107 -8.28 10.59 8.58
N HIS A 108 -8.77 11.03 7.44
CA HIS A 108 -10.04 10.62 6.90
C HIS A 108 -9.81 9.48 5.93
N VAL A 109 -10.47 8.35 6.15
CA VAL A 109 -10.46 7.22 5.23
C VAL A 109 -11.88 7.03 4.75
N GLU A 110 -12.11 7.32 3.48
CA GLU A 110 -13.41 7.38 2.84
C GLU A 110 -13.38 6.56 1.56
N THR A 111 -14.15 5.49 1.52
CA THR A 111 -14.15 4.58 0.38
C THR A 111 -15.56 4.25 -0.11
N PRO A 112 -15.74 4.01 -1.42
CA PRO A 112 -17.04 3.69 -1.99
C PRO A 112 -17.57 2.33 -1.50
N ASP A 113 -16.66 1.41 -1.14
CA ASP A 113 -16.97 0.10 -0.60
C ASP A 113 -16.15 -0.16 0.66
N LYS A 114 -16.55 -1.15 1.46
CA LYS A 114 -15.80 -1.56 2.62
C LYS A 114 -14.50 -2.25 2.19
N MET A 115 -13.41 -1.51 2.22
CA MET A 115 -12.08 -1.99 1.88
C MET A 115 -11.04 -1.51 2.88
N ASN A 116 -9.89 -2.18 2.90
CA ASN A 116 -8.74 -1.75 3.68
C ASN A 116 -7.91 -0.79 2.83
N VAL A 117 -7.70 0.42 3.33
CA VAL A 117 -6.73 1.35 2.77
C VAL A 117 -5.47 1.26 3.63
N PRO A 118 -4.35 0.75 3.09
CA PRO A 118 -3.12 0.62 3.86
C PRO A 118 -2.54 2.00 4.17
N LEU A 119 -1.91 2.15 5.32
CA LEU A 119 -1.26 3.40 5.70
C LEU A 119 -0.18 3.85 4.69
N GLY A 120 0.43 2.90 3.99
CA GLY A 120 1.36 3.18 2.90
C GLY A 120 0.77 4.06 1.80
N ALA A 121 -0.52 3.93 1.50
CA ALA A 121 -1.21 4.79 0.53
C ALA A 121 -1.17 6.27 0.97
N PHE A 122 -1.39 6.55 2.25
CA PHE A 122 -1.27 7.91 2.77
C PHE A 122 0.15 8.46 2.62
N PHE A 123 1.16 7.66 2.95
CA PHE A 123 2.55 8.11 2.81
C PHE A 123 2.95 8.35 1.36
N GLU A 124 2.43 7.57 0.43
CA GLU A 124 2.65 7.81 -1.00
C GLU A 124 2.00 9.11 -1.49
N ILE A 125 0.78 9.40 -1.04
CA ILE A 125 0.10 10.67 -1.30
C ILE A 125 0.94 11.82 -0.76
N TRP A 126 1.34 11.74 0.50
CA TRP A 126 2.09 12.78 1.18
C TRP A 126 3.46 13.03 0.52
N ASP A 127 4.18 11.99 0.11
CA ASP A 127 5.45 12.14 -0.66
C ASP A 127 5.23 12.86 -2.00
N ARG A 128 4.17 12.52 -2.72
CA ARG A 128 3.81 13.18 -4.00
C ARG A 128 3.46 14.66 -3.83
N GLU A 129 2.94 15.05 -2.71
CA GLU A 129 2.55 16.42 -2.38
C GLU A 129 3.66 17.22 -1.67
N GLY A 130 4.87 16.71 -1.63
CA GLY A 130 6.05 17.39 -1.10
C GLY A 130 6.33 17.12 0.38
N GLY A 131 5.65 16.15 0.97
CA GLY A 131 5.98 15.64 2.28
C GLY A 131 7.34 14.94 2.34
N PRO A 132 7.82 14.58 3.52
CA PRO A 132 9.10 13.91 3.68
C PRO A 132 9.05 12.50 3.06
N LYS A 133 10.13 12.12 2.38
CA LYS A 133 10.29 10.75 1.86
C LYS A 133 10.49 9.77 3.00
N LEU A 134 9.42 9.11 3.39
CA LEU A 134 9.41 8.13 4.48
C LEU A 134 9.58 6.69 3.98
N MET A 135 9.36 6.48 2.68
CA MET A 135 9.48 5.20 1.99
C MET A 135 10.58 5.33 0.93
N GLY A 136 11.75 4.92 1.25
CA GLY A 136 12.91 4.92 0.34
C GLY A 136 13.17 3.56 -0.26
#